data_9a3d780a1c64cb8ec6ee59b5e8369859
#
_entry.id   9a3d780a1c64cb8ec6ee59b5e8369859
#
_cell.length_a   1.000
_cell.length_b   1.000
_cell.length_c   1.000
_cell.angle_alpha   90.00
_cell.angle_beta   90.00
_cell.angle_gamma   90.00
#
_symmetry.space_group_name_H-M   'P 1'
#
loop_
_entity.id
_entity.type
_entity.pdbx_description
1 polymer ?
#
loop_
_entity_poly.entity_id
_entity_poly.type
_entity_poly.pdbx_seq_one_letter_code
_entity_poly.pdbx_strand_id
1 'polypeptide(L)'
;ARKHLIKTNVESLQKLYPRAEIVCTITDTYGNIADAVNDENRKCIDYIYTAMSELGIKPNTIAMRGGTDGSYISTQGILTPNYFTGGHNFHSNCEFLPLLALEKSCQMTLKLIELIAKG
;
A
#
# COMPACT_ATOMS: atom_id res chain seq x y z
N ALA A 1 0.93 16.41 12.14
CA ALA A 1 -0.43 16.89 12.44
C ALA A 1 -1.27 15.87 13.21
N ARG A 2 -1.48 14.61 12.71
CA ARG A 2 -2.36 13.61 13.33
C ARG A 2 -1.92 13.16 14.73
N LYS A 3 -0.63 12.86 14.93
CA LYS A 3 -0.09 12.48 16.24
C LYS A 3 -0.31 13.57 17.30
N HIS A 4 -0.16 14.84 16.93
CA HIS A 4 -0.41 15.97 17.81
C HIS A 4 -1.89 16.04 18.21
N LEU A 5 -2.81 15.90 17.24
CA LEU A 5 -4.25 15.89 17.50
C LEU A 5 -4.66 14.79 18.51
N ILE A 6 -4.11 13.57 18.34
CA ILE A 6 -4.37 12.46 19.27
C ILE A 6 -3.90 12.83 20.68
N LYS A 7 -2.67 13.34 20.83
CA LYS A 7 -2.13 13.75 22.13
C LYS A 7 -2.98 14.84 22.79
N THR A 8 -3.37 15.87 22.03
CA THR A 8 -4.22 16.95 22.54
C THR A 8 -5.58 16.43 23.01
N ASN A 9 -6.18 15.49 22.26
CA ASN A 9 -7.45 14.88 22.67
C ASN A 9 -7.29 14.06 23.96
N VAL A 10 -6.20 13.31 24.10
CA VAL A 10 -5.91 12.56 25.35
C VAL A 10 -5.75 13.50 26.53
N GLU A 11 -5.01 14.60 26.38
CA GLU A 11 -4.84 15.62 27.42
C GLU A 11 -6.19 16.25 27.81
N SER A 12 -7.05 16.52 26.84
CA SER A 12 -8.38 17.09 27.08
C SER A 12 -9.28 16.10 27.84
N LEU A 13 -9.25 14.82 27.45
CA LEU A 13 -10.00 13.77 28.14
C LEU A 13 -9.48 13.53 29.55
N GLN A 14 -8.17 13.56 29.77
CA GLN A 14 -7.59 13.44 31.11
C GLN A 14 -8.03 14.56 32.03
N LYS A 15 -8.15 15.80 31.49
CA LYS A 15 -8.68 16.93 32.27
C LYS A 15 -10.16 16.77 32.60
N LEU A 16 -10.94 16.24 31.67
CA LEU A 16 -12.39 16.02 31.86
C LEU A 16 -12.67 14.88 32.85
N TYR A 17 -11.79 13.87 32.86
CA TYR A 17 -11.91 12.69 33.71
C TYR A 17 -10.69 12.52 34.62
N PRO A 18 -10.53 13.38 35.68
CA PRO A 18 -9.30 13.42 36.47
C PRO A 18 -9.02 12.15 37.29
N ARG A 19 -10.04 11.30 37.48
CA ARG A 19 -9.90 10.00 38.17
C ARG A 19 -9.58 8.83 37.22
N ALA A 20 -9.63 9.05 35.91
CA ALA A 20 -9.24 8.06 34.93
C ALA A 20 -7.74 8.16 34.62
N GLU A 21 -7.08 7.05 34.41
CA GLU A 21 -5.74 7.02 33.86
C GLU A 21 -5.85 6.74 32.35
N ILE A 22 -5.38 7.68 31.52
CA ILE A 22 -5.44 7.58 30.06
C ILE A 22 -4.02 7.52 29.52
N VAL A 23 -3.57 6.32 29.16
CA VAL A 23 -2.25 6.09 28.55
C VAL A 23 -2.38 6.07 27.04
N CYS A 24 -1.57 6.86 26.34
CA CYS A 24 -1.53 6.92 24.89
C CYS A 24 -0.11 6.63 24.38
N THR A 25 0.09 5.45 23.85
CA THR A 25 1.34 5.05 23.19
C THR A 25 1.20 5.17 21.67
N ILE A 26 2.12 5.90 21.04
CA ILE A 26 2.12 6.09 19.59
C ILE A 26 3.44 5.56 19.05
N THR A 27 3.38 4.52 18.23
CA THR A 27 4.54 3.94 17.53
C THR A 27 4.36 4.03 16.03
N ASP A 28 5.45 4.26 15.31
CA ASP A 28 5.48 4.18 13.85
C ASP A 28 5.78 2.73 13.44
N THR A 29 5.00 2.18 12.53
CA THR A 29 5.16 0.79 12.06
C THR A 29 5.81 0.73 10.68
N TYR A 30 5.38 1.57 9.75
CA TYR A 30 5.94 1.66 8.39
C TYR A 30 5.60 3.02 7.77
N GLY A 31 6.33 3.39 6.71
CA GLY A 31 6.12 4.61 5.92
C GLY A 31 5.30 4.36 4.66
N ASN A 32 5.27 5.37 3.80
CA ASN A 32 4.73 5.24 2.46
C ASN A 32 5.74 4.49 1.57
N ILE A 33 5.28 3.56 0.73
CA ILE A 33 6.14 2.86 -0.25
C ILE A 33 6.87 3.87 -1.14
N ALA A 34 6.23 4.99 -1.49
CA ALA A 34 6.83 6.04 -2.30
C ALA A 34 8.09 6.65 -1.67
N ASP A 35 8.18 6.67 -0.33
CA ASP A 35 9.35 7.22 0.38
C ASP A 35 10.58 6.29 0.30
N ALA A 36 10.37 5.00 -0.07
CA ALA A 36 11.43 4.02 -0.26
C ALA A 36 11.96 3.96 -1.71
N VAL A 37 11.33 4.69 -2.64
CA VAL A 37 11.74 4.72 -4.05
C VAL A 37 13.00 5.55 -4.22
N ASN A 38 13.98 4.99 -4.94
CA ASN A 38 15.21 5.68 -5.35
C ASN A 38 15.62 5.24 -6.76
N ASP A 39 16.69 5.81 -7.30
CA ASP A 39 17.13 5.55 -8.67
C ASP A 39 17.54 4.08 -8.91
N GLU A 40 18.07 3.40 -7.89
CA GLU A 40 18.53 2.01 -8.00
C GLU A 40 17.37 1.01 -8.06
N ASN A 41 16.28 1.28 -7.34
CA ASN A 41 15.14 0.37 -7.21
C ASN A 41 13.93 0.73 -8.08
N ARG A 42 13.91 1.92 -8.69
CA ARG A 42 12.80 2.42 -9.52
C ARG A 42 12.41 1.48 -10.65
N LYS A 43 13.35 0.70 -11.17
CA LYS A 43 13.09 -0.29 -12.23
C LYS A 43 11.96 -1.27 -11.88
N CYS A 44 11.72 -1.56 -10.59
CA CYS A 44 10.60 -2.40 -10.16
C CYS A 44 9.25 -1.79 -10.55
N ILE A 45 9.14 -0.46 -10.46
CA ILE A 45 7.94 0.28 -10.85
C ILE A 45 7.84 0.35 -12.37
N ASP A 46 8.94 0.58 -13.05
CA ASP A 46 8.99 0.67 -14.52
C ASP A 46 8.56 -0.64 -15.18
N TYR A 47 8.92 -1.80 -14.61
CA TYR A 47 8.43 -3.11 -15.06
C TYR A 47 6.90 -3.21 -14.94
N ILE A 48 6.30 -2.69 -13.85
CA ILE A 48 4.84 -2.69 -13.67
C ILE A 48 4.18 -1.85 -14.77
N TYR A 49 4.67 -0.64 -15.03
CA TYR A 49 4.14 0.22 -16.08
C TYR A 49 4.30 -0.40 -17.48
N THR A 50 5.45 -1.01 -17.76
CA THR A 50 5.71 -1.70 -19.03
C THR A 50 4.76 -2.88 -19.22
N ALA A 51 4.61 -3.74 -18.21
CA ALA A 51 3.70 -4.88 -18.23
C ALA A 51 2.25 -4.44 -18.48
N MET A 52 1.79 -3.39 -17.79
CA MET A 52 0.45 -2.82 -18.00
C MET A 52 0.29 -2.33 -19.44
N SER A 53 1.26 -1.57 -19.95
CA SER A 53 1.23 -1.04 -21.31
C SER A 53 1.15 -2.15 -22.36
N GLU A 54 1.97 -3.20 -22.25
CA GLU A 54 1.96 -4.33 -23.18
C GLU A 54 0.66 -5.15 -23.12
N LEU A 55 -0.03 -5.15 -22.01
CA LEU A 55 -1.35 -5.78 -21.83
C LEU A 55 -2.53 -4.86 -22.22
N GLY A 56 -2.26 -3.65 -22.71
CA GLY A 56 -3.29 -2.67 -23.05
C GLY A 56 -4.02 -2.12 -21.83
N ILE A 57 -3.42 -2.18 -20.65
CA ILE A 57 -3.97 -1.67 -19.40
C ILE A 57 -3.41 -0.29 -19.15
N LYS A 58 -4.28 0.72 -19.03
CA LYS A 58 -3.87 2.09 -18.69
C LYS A 58 -3.46 2.17 -17.22
N PRO A 59 -2.19 2.44 -16.89
CA PRO A 59 -1.77 2.57 -15.51
C PRO A 59 -2.41 3.80 -14.85
N ASN A 60 -2.83 3.63 -13.60
CA ASN A 60 -3.32 4.70 -12.77
C ASN A 60 -2.80 4.53 -11.34
N THR A 61 -1.87 5.41 -10.95
CA THR A 61 -1.31 5.39 -9.59
C THR A 61 -2.26 6.09 -8.64
N ILE A 62 -2.71 5.38 -7.62
CA ILE A 62 -3.62 5.88 -6.60
C ILE A 62 -2.99 5.83 -5.23
N ALA A 63 -3.41 6.75 -4.36
CA ALA A 63 -3.05 6.70 -2.95
C ALA A 63 -3.97 5.74 -2.20
N MET A 64 -3.38 4.78 -1.48
CA MET A 64 -4.10 3.88 -0.57
C MET A 64 -4.01 4.38 0.86
N ARG A 65 -5.12 4.33 1.61
CA ARG A 65 -5.15 4.73 3.02
C ARG A 65 -4.59 3.66 3.97
N GLY A 66 -4.74 2.40 3.60
CA GLY A 66 -4.22 1.27 4.35
C GLY A 66 -2.78 0.95 3.95
N GLY A 67 -2.00 0.42 4.88
CA GLY A 67 -0.72 -0.18 4.57
C GLY A 67 -0.88 -1.61 4.06
N THR A 68 0.16 -2.10 3.42
CA THR A 68 0.28 -3.48 2.96
C THR A 68 1.59 -4.06 3.48
N ASP A 69 1.77 -5.36 3.37
CA ASP A 69 3.06 -6.01 3.67
C ASP A 69 4.18 -5.38 2.84
N GLY A 70 3.87 -4.94 1.61
CA GLY A 70 4.80 -4.18 0.76
C GLY A 70 5.29 -2.88 1.39
N SER A 71 4.45 -2.19 2.19
CA SER A 71 4.88 -0.99 2.91
C SER A 71 5.94 -1.33 3.97
N TYR A 72 5.76 -2.42 4.72
CA TYR A 72 6.73 -2.86 5.70
C TYR A 72 8.02 -3.37 5.04
N ILE A 73 7.92 -4.23 4.04
CA ILE A 73 9.08 -4.80 3.32
C ILE A 73 9.90 -3.69 2.66
N SER A 74 9.25 -2.67 2.10
CA SER A 74 9.92 -1.52 1.50
C SER A 74 10.76 -0.73 2.51
N THR A 75 10.34 -0.65 3.78
CA THR A 75 11.14 -0.02 4.85
C THR A 75 12.38 -0.83 5.22
N GLN A 76 12.43 -2.11 4.87
CA GLN A 76 13.60 -2.99 5.07
C GLN A 76 14.58 -2.96 3.88
N GLY A 77 14.38 -2.06 2.93
CA GLY A 77 15.27 -1.85 1.77
C GLY A 77 14.90 -2.68 0.53
N ILE A 78 13.80 -3.44 0.55
CA ILE A 78 13.31 -4.20 -0.60
C ILE A 78 12.05 -3.51 -1.11
N LEU A 79 12.18 -2.67 -2.15
CA LEU A 79 11.03 -1.97 -2.72
C LEU A 79 9.98 -2.97 -3.24
N THR A 80 8.79 -2.92 -2.63
CA THR A 80 7.69 -3.85 -2.91
C THR A 80 6.43 -3.06 -3.29
N PRO A 81 6.35 -2.56 -4.54
CA PRO A 81 5.17 -1.84 -5.01
C PRO A 81 3.99 -2.79 -5.20
N ASN A 82 2.78 -2.27 -5.01
CA ASN A 82 1.56 -3.01 -5.24
C ASN A 82 1.03 -2.74 -6.65
N TYR A 83 0.40 -3.74 -7.26
CA TYR A 83 -0.42 -3.58 -8.46
C TYR A 83 -1.82 -4.19 -8.23
N PHE A 84 -2.73 -3.98 -9.16
CA PHE A 84 -4.12 -4.36 -9.01
C PHE A 84 -4.32 -5.88 -8.92
N THR A 85 -5.31 -6.29 -8.12
CA THR A 85 -5.88 -7.65 -8.10
C THR A 85 -7.21 -7.70 -8.83
N GLY A 86 -7.87 -6.55 -8.96
CA GLY A 86 -9.20 -6.41 -9.54
C GLY A 86 -10.34 -6.68 -8.57
N GLY A 87 -10.06 -6.87 -7.28
CA GLY A 87 -11.09 -7.02 -6.25
C GLY A 87 -11.82 -5.72 -5.95
N HIS A 88 -13.04 -5.84 -5.47
CA HIS A 88 -13.92 -4.75 -5.07
C HIS A 88 -14.44 -4.96 -3.66
N ASN A 89 -14.77 -3.86 -2.98
CA ASN A 89 -15.35 -3.85 -1.63
C ASN A 89 -14.49 -4.59 -0.60
N PHE A 90 -13.18 -4.42 -0.66
CA PHE A 90 -12.23 -5.04 0.27
C PHE A 90 -12.63 -4.84 1.73
N HIS A 91 -12.43 -5.86 2.55
CA HIS A 91 -12.75 -5.90 3.97
C HIS A 91 -14.25 -5.79 4.28
N SER A 92 -15.11 -6.17 3.35
CA SER A 92 -16.56 -6.20 3.55
C SER A 92 -17.13 -7.58 3.32
N ASN A 93 -18.35 -7.83 3.83
CA ASN A 93 -19.13 -9.05 3.54
C ASN A 93 -19.69 -9.09 2.11
N CYS A 94 -19.50 -8.02 1.35
CA CYS A 94 -19.85 -7.90 -0.07
C CYS A 94 -18.59 -7.82 -0.95
N GLU A 95 -17.45 -8.32 -0.48
CA GLU A 95 -16.22 -8.40 -1.28
C GLU A 95 -16.39 -9.37 -2.44
N PHE A 96 -15.98 -8.98 -3.63
CA PHE A 96 -16.04 -9.82 -4.82
C PHE A 96 -14.91 -9.54 -5.78
N LEU A 97 -14.61 -10.49 -6.64
CA LEU A 97 -13.61 -10.40 -7.68
C LEU A 97 -14.24 -10.82 -9.03
N PRO A 98 -14.41 -9.89 -9.98
CA PRO A 98 -14.85 -10.22 -11.33
C PRO A 98 -13.88 -11.19 -12.02
N LEU A 99 -14.38 -12.20 -12.71
CA LEU A 99 -13.54 -13.22 -13.37
C LEU A 99 -12.56 -12.61 -14.37
N LEU A 100 -13.01 -11.65 -15.19
CA LEU A 100 -12.14 -10.94 -16.13
C LEU A 100 -11.02 -10.14 -15.44
N ALA A 101 -11.29 -9.61 -14.26
CA ALA A 101 -10.28 -8.87 -13.47
C ALA A 101 -9.23 -9.83 -12.89
N LEU A 102 -9.66 -11.01 -12.41
CA LEU A 102 -8.77 -12.08 -11.97
C LEU A 102 -7.86 -12.54 -13.12
N GLU A 103 -8.43 -12.78 -14.30
CA GLU A 103 -7.67 -13.17 -15.49
C GLU A 103 -6.62 -12.12 -15.85
N LYS A 104 -6.99 -10.84 -15.85
CA LYS A 104 -6.05 -9.73 -16.11
C LYS A 104 -4.94 -9.64 -15.05
N SER A 105 -5.25 -9.88 -13.79
CA SER A 105 -4.25 -9.92 -12.72
C SER A 105 -3.26 -11.08 -12.90
N CYS A 106 -3.75 -12.26 -13.31
CA CYS A 106 -2.88 -13.40 -13.66
C CYS A 106 -1.97 -13.08 -14.87
N GLN A 107 -2.53 -12.51 -15.94
CA GLN A 107 -1.75 -12.08 -17.12
C GLN A 107 -0.67 -11.06 -16.73
N MET A 108 -1.00 -10.12 -15.85
CA MET A 108 -0.06 -9.12 -15.32
C MET A 108 1.11 -9.77 -14.58
N THR A 109 0.84 -10.74 -13.71
CA THR A 109 1.87 -11.49 -12.98
C THR A 109 2.81 -12.23 -13.92
N LEU A 110 2.26 -12.96 -14.91
CA LEU A 110 3.04 -13.68 -15.90
C LEU A 110 3.90 -12.73 -16.75
N LYS A 111 3.34 -11.58 -17.14
CA LYS A 111 4.07 -10.58 -17.91
C LYS A 111 5.22 -9.96 -17.11
N LEU A 112 5.03 -9.69 -15.83
CA LEU A 112 6.11 -9.22 -14.94
C LEU A 112 7.25 -10.24 -14.85
N ILE A 113 6.93 -11.53 -14.66
CA ILE A 113 7.94 -12.60 -14.61
C ILE A 113 8.71 -12.65 -15.93
N GLU A 114 8.02 -12.57 -17.08
CA GLU A 114 8.64 -12.56 -18.39
C GLU A 114 9.61 -11.37 -18.56
N LEU A 115 9.19 -10.17 -18.21
CA LEU A 115 10.01 -8.96 -18.34
C LEU A 115 11.25 -9.01 -17.43
N ILE A 116 11.10 -9.46 -16.19
CA ILE A 116 12.20 -9.58 -15.24
C ILE A 116 13.21 -10.64 -15.69
N ALA A 117 12.73 -11.75 -16.26
CA ALA A 117 13.60 -12.82 -16.76
C ALA A 117 14.41 -12.44 -17.99
N LYS A 118 13.97 -11.44 -18.76
CA LYS A 118 14.69 -10.93 -19.94
C LYS A 118 15.74 -9.85 -19.60
N GLY A 119 15.71 -9.28 -18.39
CA GLY A 119 16.64 -8.25 -17.92
C GLY A 119 16.16 -6.86 -18.20
#